data_675e6520a1bdec210bf5ad5d5fd07104
#
_entry.id   675e6520a1bdec210bf5ad5d5fd07104
#
_cell.length_a   1.000
_cell.length_b   1.000
_cell.length_c   1.000
_cell.angle_alpha   90.00
_cell.angle_beta   90.00
_cell.angle_gamma   90.00
#
_symmetry.space_group_name_H-M   'P 1'
#
loop_
_entity.id
_entity.type
_entity.pdbx_description
1 polymer ?
#
loop_
_entity_poly.entity_id
_entity_poly.type
_entity_poly.pdbx_seq_one_letter_code
_entity_poly.pdbx_strand_id
1 'polypeptide(L)'
;MTKKKVDENRILLLENASQIVTVSGFEAKKGNQMQEIGVIDGGSILIKGDRIEKILKPGEVLGELVPDEVIDCSGKTILPGFVDSHTHLVFGGYRENEYNWRLRDDSYVD
;
A
#
# COMPACT_ATOMS: atom_id res chain seq x y z
N MET A 1 -9.90 25.68 -7.75
CA MET A 1 -10.25 24.36 -7.19
C MET A 1 -10.26 24.46 -5.67
N THR A 2 -11.41 24.38 -5.08
CA THR A 2 -11.53 24.30 -3.63
C THR A 2 -11.12 22.89 -3.16
N LYS A 3 -10.04 22.79 -2.39
CA LYS A 3 -9.75 21.53 -1.70
C LYS A 3 -10.90 21.21 -0.76
N LYS A 4 -11.56 20.07 -0.96
CA LYS A 4 -12.56 19.57 -0.03
C LYS A 4 -11.87 19.36 1.32
N LYS A 5 -12.33 20.07 2.36
CA LYS A 5 -11.75 19.94 3.69
C LYS A 5 -12.00 18.52 4.18
N VAL A 6 -10.95 17.81 4.53
CA VAL A 6 -11.06 16.46 5.11
C VAL A 6 -11.65 16.61 6.53
N ASP A 7 -12.69 15.85 6.84
CA ASP A 7 -13.19 15.74 8.21
C ASP A 7 -12.21 14.92 9.04
N GLU A 8 -11.44 15.59 9.90
CA GLU A 8 -10.41 14.99 10.73
C GLU A 8 -10.92 13.94 11.72
N ASN A 9 -12.23 13.96 11.98
CA ASN A 9 -12.86 13.02 12.91
C ASN A 9 -13.53 11.83 12.22
N ARG A 10 -13.64 11.86 10.90
CA ARG A 10 -14.25 10.75 10.15
C ARG A 10 -13.41 9.50 10.26
N ILE A 11 -14.07 8.40 10.56
CA ILE A 11 -13.45 7.09 10.73
C ILE A 11 -13.87 6.17 9.60
N LEU A 12 -12.89 5.70 8.86
CA LEU A 12 -13.04 4.72 7.79
C LEU A 12 -12.32 3.43 8.18
N LEU A 13 -13.02 2.32 8.05
CA LEU A 13 -12.43 0.99 8.21
C LEU A 13 -12.35 0.29 6.85
N LEU A 14 -11.14 -0.11 6.46
CA LEU A 14 -10.90 -1.05 5.38
C LEU A 14 -10.74 -2.43 6.00
N GLU A 15 -11.75 -3.30 5.87
CA GLU A 15 -11.75 -4.58 6.58
C GLU A 15 -11.54 -5.79 5.68
N ASN A 16 -11.05 -6.85 6.28
CA ASN A 16 -10.89 -8.17 5.66
C ASN A 16 -10.00 -8.19 4.40
N ALA A 17 -8.97 -7.37 4.35
CA ALA A 17 -8.02 -7.43 3.25
C ALA A 17 -7.37 -8.81 3.16
N SER A 18 -7.18 -9.32 1.96
CA SER A 18 -6.42 -10.56 1.75
C SER A 18 -4.97 -10.37 2.12
N GLN A 19 -4.41 -9.23 1.73
CA GLN A 19 -3.05 -8.83 2.09
C GLN A 19 -2.97 -7.32 2.30
N ILE A 20 -2.15 -6.91 3.25
CA ILE A 20 -1.77 -5.51 3.45
C ILE A 20 -0.26 -5.41 3.27
N VAL A 21 0.17 -4.62 2.29
CA VAL A 21 1.58 -4.33 2.05
C VAL A 21 1.93 -3.02 2.73
N THR A 22 2.78 -3.06 3.75
CA THR A 22 3.06 -1.89 4.59
C THR A 22 4.19 -1.03 4.07
N VAL A 23 5.16 -1.63 3.40
CA VAL A 23 6.42 -0.97 3.00
C VAL A 23 6.99 -0.13 4.15
N SER A 24 6.95 -0.70 5.36
CA SER A 24 7.32 0.02 6.59
C SER A 24 8.81 0.42 6.59
N GLY A 25 9.07 1.61 7.13
CA GLY A 25 10.40 2.20 7.23
C GLY A 25 10.37 3.68 6.93
N PHE A 26 11.42 4.39 7.35
CA PHE A 26 11.55 5.84 7.16
C PHE A 26 12.55 6.21 6.07
N GLU A 27 13.26 5.23 5.54
CA GLU A 27 14.29 5.43 4.53
C GLU A 27 13.97 4.65 3.25
N ALA A 28 14.50 5.13 2.14
CA ALA A 28 14.41 4.43 0.88
C ALA A 28 15.13 3.08 0.97
N LYS A 29 14.45 2.02 0.56
CA LYS A 29 15.04 0.68 0.49
C LYS A 29 15.94 0.57 -0.73
N LYS A 30 17.12 -0.01 -0.55
CA LYS A 30 18.16 -0.13 -1.60
C LYS A 30 18.58 -1.59 -1.76
N GLY A 31 18.97 -1.96 -2.98
CA GLY A 31 19.46 -3.29 -3.29
C GLY A 31 18.45 -4.39 -2.91
N ASN A 32 18.91 -5.43 -2.26
CA ASN A 32 18.07 -6.56 -1.85
C ASN A 32 16.93 -6.16 -0.88
N GLN A 33 17.08 -5.08 -0.13
CA GLN A 33 16.04 -4.55 0.75
C GLN A 33 14.78 -4.12 -0.01
N MET A 34 14.88 -3.82 -1.29
CA MET A 34 13.73 -3.46 -2.13
C MET A 34 12.70 -4.59 -2.26
N GLN A 35 13.07 -5.83 -1.94
CA GLN A 35 12.17 -6.98 -1.89
C GLN A 35 11.46 -7.14 -0.54
N GLU A 36 11.89 -6.40 0.47
CA GLU A 36 11.32 -6.41 1.82
C GLU A 36 10.16 -5.44 1.93
N ILE A 37 9.02 -5.83 1.40
CA ILE A 37 7.84 -4.96 1.32
C ILE A 37 6.93 -5.00 2.55
N GLY A 38 7.13 -5.92 3.45
CA GLY A 38 6.31 -6.11 4.66
C GLY A 38 4.86 -6.47 4.31
N VAL A 39 4.53 -7.74 4.38
CA VAL A 39 3.18 -8.25 4.06
C VAL A 39 2.52 -8.75 5.34
N ILE A 40 1.27 -8.32 5.54
CA ILE A 40 0.37 -8.87 6.55
C ILE A 40 -0.72 -9.62 5.80
N ASP A 41 -0.81 -10.93 6.04
CA ASP A 41 -1.88 -11.74 5.47
C ASP A 41 -3.17 -11.53 6.28
N GLY A 42 -4.19 -11.07 5.61
CA GLY A 42 -5.43 -10.65 6.24
C GLY A 42 -5.30 -9.30 6.96
N GLY A 43 -6.30 -8.96 7.73
CA GLY A 43 -6.30 -7.77 8.56
C GLY A 43 -7.11 -6.60 8.01
N SER A 44 -7.05 -5.50 8.74
CA SER A 44 -7.86 -4.31 8.47
C SER A 44 -7.04 -3.04 8.73
N ILE A 45 -7.45 -1.94 8.09
CA ILE A 45 -6.83 -0.63 8.30
C ILE A 45 -7.88 0.34 8.80
N LEU A 46 -7.61 0.97 9.93
CA LEU A 46 -8.39 2.05 10.48
C LEU A 46 -7.80 3.39 10.07
N ILE A 47 -8.60 4.20 9.41
CA ILE A 47 -8.21 5.53 8.96
C ILE A 47 -9.05 6.55 9.70
N LYS A 48 -8.41 7.55 10.30
CA LYS A 48 -9.04 8.68 10.93
C LYS A 48 -8.66 9.96 10.20
N GLY A 49 -9.65 10.64 9.62
CA GLY A 49 -9.37 11.80 8.78
C GLY A 49 -8.50 11.45 7.58
N ASP A 50 -7.31 12.00 7.54
CA ASP A 50 -6.30 11.78 6.50
C ASP A 50 -5.13 10.89 6.93
N ARG A 51 -5.26 10.20 8.09
CA ARG A 51 -4.17 9.42 8.67
C ARG A 51 -4.56 7.98 8.90
N ILE A 52 -3.61 7.08 8.70
CA ILE A 52 -3.70 5.69 9.15
C ILE A 52 -3.51 5.67 10.65
N GLU A 53 -4.59 5.36 11.36
CA GLU A 53 -4.60 5.33 12.83
C GLU A 53 -4.04 4.00 13.35
N LYS A 54 -4.47 2.90 12.76
CA LYS A 54 -4.06 1.57 13.19
C LYS A 54 -4.17 0.55 12.07
N ILE A 55 -3.26 -0.41 12.07
CA ILE A 55 -3.37 -1.64 11.28
C ILE A 55 -3.73 -2.77 12.25
N LEU A 56 -4.85 -3.42 11.98
CA LEU A 56 -5.37 -4.53 12.77
C LEU A 56 -4.96 -5.85 12.10
N LYS A 57 -4.30 -6.70 12.84
CA LYS A 57 -4.01 -8.07 12.41
C LYS A 57 -5.27 -8.93 12.48
N PRO A 58 -5.32 -10.08 11.78
CA PRO A 58 -6.44 -11.01 11.91
C PRO A 58 -6.73 -11.35 13.37
N GLY A 59 -8.00 -11.26 13.78
CA GLY A 59 -8.43 -11.52 15.16
C GLY A 59 -8.34 -10.34 16.12
N GLU A 60 -7.70 -9.23 15.75
CA GLU A 60 -7.75 -7.99 16.52
C GLU A 60 -9.08 -7.26 16.29
N VAL A 61 -9.58 -6.63 17.35
CA VAL A 61 -10.85 -5.91 17.32
C VAL A 61 -10.64 -4.41 17.52
N LEU A 62 -11.57 -3.61 17.00
CA LEU A 62 -11.56 -2.15 17.13
C LEU A 62 -11.78 -1.63 18.55
N GLY A 63 -12.29 -2.47 19.47
CA GLY A 63 -12.78 -2.02 20.76
C GLY A 63 -14.12 -1.31 20.64
N GLU A 64 -14.31 -0.20 21.36
CA GLU A 64 -15.58 0.55 21.38
C GLU A 64 -15.76 1.51 20.20
N LEU A 65 -14.78 1.59 19.32
CA LEU A 65 -14.77 2.56 18.22
C LEU A 65 -15.70 2.09 17.10
N VAL A 66 -16.62 2.97 16.69
CA VAL A 66 -17.58 2.72 15.60
C VAL A 66 -17.16 3.49 14.36
N PRO A 67 -16.84 2.79 13.24
CA PRO A 67 -16.51 3.45 11.99
C PRO A 67 -17.72 4.17 11.38
N ASP A 68 -17.49 5.31 10.73
CA ASP A 68 -18.50 6.02 9.94
C ASP A 68 -18.75 5.31 8.61
N GLU A 69 -17.74 4.65 8.08
CA GLU A 69 -17.81 3.90 6.84
C GLU A 69 -16.95 2.66 6.94
N VAL A 70 -17.43 1.56 6.38
CA VAL A 70 -16.71 0.29 6.28
C VAL A 70 -16.65 -0.14 4.82
N ILE A 71 -15.46 -0.45 4.34
CA ILE A 71 -15.24 -1.00 3.00
C ILE A 71 -14.72 -2.42 3.16
N ASP A 72 -15.44 -3.38 2.61
CA ASP A 72 -15.00 -4.78 2.55
C ASP A 72 -13.93 -4.94 1.46
N CYS A 73 -12.73 -5.31 1.88
CA CYS A 73 -11.57 -5.52 1.02
C CYS A 73 -11.25 -7.00 0.79
N SER A 74 -12.23 -7.88 1.00
CA SER A 74 -12.06 -9.32 0.75
C SER A 74 -11.62 -9.61 -0.69
N GLY A 75 -10.59 -10.43 -0.83
CA GLY A 75 -10.00 -10.76 -2.12
C GLY A 75 -9.09 -9.66 -2.70
N LYS A 76 -8.84 -8.60 -1.96
CA LYS A 76 -8.04 -7.44 -2.41
C LYS A 76 -6.76 -7.30 -1.62
N THR A 77 -5.75 -6.76 -2.27
CA THR A 77 -4.50 -6.33 -1.63
C THR A 77 -4.53 -4.82 -1.44
N ILE A 78 -4.23 -4.39 -0.22
CA ILE A 78 -4.08 -2.97 0.10
C ILE A 78 -2.59 -2.63 0.12
N LEU A 79 -2.22 -1.58 -0.57
CA LEU A 79 -0.85 -1.08 -0.63
C LEU A 79 -0.85 0.45 -0.61
N PRO A 80 0.28 1.07 -0.23
CA PRO A 80 0.42 2.52 -0.31
C PRO A 80 0.20 3.04 -1.73
N GLY A 81 -0.37 4.24 -1.85
CA GLY A 81 -0.51 4.90 -3.14
C GLY A 81 0.85 5.08 -3.83
N PHE A 82 0.86 4.94 -5.15
CA PHE A 82 2.09 5.08 -5.91
C PHE A 82 2.49 6.56 -6.02
N VAL A 83 3.79 6.80 -5.90
CA VAL A 83 4.42 8.08 -6.23
C VAL A 83 5.26 7.86 -7.48
N ASP A 84 4.85 8.46 -8.57
CA ASP A 84 5.49 8.30 -9.88
C ASP A 84 6.07 9.65 -10.33
N SER A 85 7.39 9.75 -10.34
CA SER A 85 8.11 10.96 -10.75
C SER A 85 8.39 11.01 -12.25
N HIS A 86 8.22 9.90 -12.95
CA HIS A 86 8.45 9.77 -14.38
C HIS A 86 7.55 8.68 -14.95
N THR A 87 6.63 9.05 -15.81
CA THR A 87 5.73 8.09 -16.45
C THR A 87 5.61 8.32 -17.95
N HIS A 88 5.37 7.24 -18.69
CA HIS A 88 5.06 7.26 -20.11
C HIS A 88 3.60 6.83 -20.31
N LEU A 89 2.77 7.72 -20.80
CA LEU A 89 1.36 7.43 -21.11
C LEU A 89 1.19 6.40 -22.23
N VAL A 90 2.13 6.41 -23.17
CA VAL A 90 2.18 5.47 -24.30
C VAL A 90 3.57 4.84 -24.36
N PHE A 91 3.61 3.52 -24.51
CA PHE A 91 4.84 2.75 -24.60
C PHE A 91 4.69 1.57 -25.56
N GLY A 92 5.82 1.12 -26.13
CA GLY A 92 5.86 0.07 -27.17
C GLY A 92 5.88 -1.37 -26.65
N GLY A 93 5.84 -1.60 -25.35
CA GLY A 93 5.87 -2.93 -24.76
C GLY A 93 6.28 -2.91 -23.30
N TYR A 94 6.26 -4.08 -22.67
CA TYR A 94 6.60 -4.26 -21.26
C TYR A 94 8.07 -4.67 -21.12
N ARG A 95 8.78 -4.04 -20.19
CA ARG A 95 10.21 -4.26 -19.95
C ARG A 95 10.53 -4.56 -18.47
N GLU A 96 9.58 -5.07 -17.73
CA GLU A 96 9.69 -5.36 -16.30
C GLU A 96 10.81 -6.37 -15.99
N ASN A 97 11.02 -7.33 -16.87
CA ASN A 97 12.11 -8.31 -16.70
C ASN A 97 13.50 -7.66 -16.79
N GLU A 98 13.67 -6.70 -17.70
CA GLU A 98 14.94 -5.97 -17.83
C GLU A 98 15.28 -5.19 -16.57
N TYR A 99 14.27 -4.61 -15.92
CA TYR A 99 14.44 -3.91 -14.65
C TYR A 99 14.95 -4.88 -13.57
N ASN A 100 14.34 -6.05 -13.45
CA ASN A 100 14.77 -7.07 -12.51
C ASN A 100 16.19 -7.57 -12.79
N TRP A 101 16.58 -7.73 -14.04
CA TRP A 101 17.94 -8.11 -14.42
C TRP A 101 18.96 -7.05 -13.98
N ARG A 102 18.66 -5.78 -14.21
CA ARG A 102 19.53 -4.67 -13.76
C ARG A 102 19.69 -4.62 -12.24
N LEU A 103 18.62 -4.88 -11.49
CA LEU A 103 18.69 -4.92 -10.03
C LEU A 103 19.57 -6.05 -9.50
N ARG A 104 19.69 -7.14 -10.25
CA ARG A 104 20.51 -8.30 -9.90
C ARG A 104 21.93 -8.23 -10.42
N ASP A 105 22.27 -7.15 -11.11
CA ASP A 105 23.53 -7.03 -11.83
C ASP A 105 23.74 -8.10 -12.92
N ASP A 106 22.63 -8.67 -13.41
CA ASP A 106 22.65 -9.64 -14.49
C ASP A 106 23.02 -8.94 -15.80
N SER A 107 23.88 -9.58 -16.58
CA SER A 107 24.26 -9.04 -17.87
C SER A 107 23.07 -9.02 -18.82
N TYR A 108 22.92 -7.90 -19.52
CA TYR A 108 21.99 -7.80 -20.63
C TYR A 108 22.45 -8.76 -21.73
N VAL A 109 21.73 -9.85 -21.91
CA VAL A 109 22.00 -10.77 -23.00
C VAL A 109 21.06 -10.40 -24.14
N ASP A 110 21.64 -10.02 -25.26
CA ASP A 110 20.90 -9.73 -26.50
C ASP A 110 20.11 -10.94 -26.99
#